data_98f103a37d9ab261246be187fb1202ab
#
_entry.id   98f103a37d9ab261246be187fb1202ab
#
_cell.length_a   1.000
_cell.length_b   1.000
_cell.length_c   1.000
_cell.angle_alpha   90.00
_cell.angle_beta   90.00
_cell.angle_gamma   90.00
#
_symmetry.space_group_name_H-M   'P 1'
#
loop_
_entity.id
_entity.type
_entity.pdbx_description
1 polymer ?
#
loop_
_entity_poly.entity_id
_entity_poly.type
_entity_poly.pdbx_seq_one_letter_code
_entity_poly.pdbx_strand_id
1 'polypeptide(L)'
;MAILVAGFNIGDVIIHRDQQFRGVIVDVDADFQGSDDWYDQYTTNQPSKSAPWYHVLVDEEGSMAYVSEQNIYGDSSNMEIEHPMVDDMFEDYDAGHYLPRQTIN
;
A
#
# COMPACT_ATOMS: atom_id res chain seq x y z
N MET A 1 4.43 24.17 -12.41
CA MET A 1 3.95 22.79 -12.62
C MET A 1 4.06 22.03 -11.30
N ALA A 2 2.97 21.43 -10.88
CA ALA A 2 2.99 20.64 -9.67
C ALA A 2 3.59 19.26 -9.96
N ILE A 3 4.53 18.84 -9.13
CA ILE A 3 5.08 17.49 -9.18
C ILE A 3 4.34 16.67 -8.15
N LEU A 4 3.63 15.62 -8.60
CA LEU A 4 2.97 14.69 -7.69
C LEU A 4 4.01 13.71 -7.16
N VAL A 5 4.24 13.75 -5.86
CA VAL A 5 5.15 12.84 -5.17
C VAL A 5 4.33 11.92 -4.28
N ALA A 6 4.58 10.62 -4.37
CA ALA A 6 3.93 9.66 -3.49
C ALA A 6 4.30 9.96 -2.03
N GLY A 7 3.29 10.00 -1.14
CA GLY A 7 3.49 10.28 0.27
C GLY A 7 4.03 9.09 1.06
N PHE A 8 3.99 7.89 0.47
CA PHE A 8 4.44 6.66 1.09
C PHE A 8 5.39 5.90 0.17
N ASN A 9 6.21 5.05 0.74
CA ASN A 9 7.21 4.28 0.02
C ASN A 9 6.91 2.78 0.11
N ILE A 10 7.47 2.02 -0.83
CA ILE A 10 7.45 0.56 -0.74
C ILE A 10 8.11 0.17 0.59
N GLY A 11 7.45 -0.70 1.35
CA GLY A 11 7.90 -1.11 2.68
C GLY A 11 7.26 -0.38 3.83
N ASP A 12 6.57 0.73 3.59
CA ASP A 12 5.84 1.43 4.66
C ASP A 12 4.61 0.64 5.09
N VAL A 13 4.36 0.62 6.39
CA VAL A 13 3.16 0.02 6.96
C VAL A 13 2.09 1.10 7.11
N ILE A 14 0.89 0.80 6.60
CA ILE A 14 -0.22 1.76 6.57
C ILE A 14 -1.48 1.15 7.17
N ILE A 15 -2.44 2.04 7.48
CA ILE A 15 -3.79 1.68 7.91
C ILE A 15 -4.78 2.30 6.93
N HIS A 16 -5.79 1.52 6.50
CA HIS A 16 -6.88 2.04 5.69
C HIS A 16 -7.87 2.80 6.58
N ARG A 17 -8.23 4.02 6.20
CA ARG A 17 -9.06 4.90 7.03
C ARG A 17 -10.44 4.33 7.32
N ASP A 18 -11.08 3.77 6.30
CA ASP A 18 -12.46 3.31 6.42
C ASP A 18 -12.54 1.87 6.90
N GLN A 19 -11.72 0.99 6.36
CA GLN A 19 -11.80 -0.44 6.64
C GLN A 19 -10.90 -0.87 7.79
N GLN A 20 -10.01 0.01 8.25
CA GLN A 20 -9.14 -0.18 9.42
C GLN A 20 -8.20 -1.38 9.34
N PHE A 21 -7.93 -1.91 8.15
CA PHE A 21 -6.92 -2.96 8.02
C PHE A 21 -5.53 -2.34 7.98
N ARG A 22 -4.54 -3.10 8.44
CA ARG A 22 -3.12 -2.76 8.32
C ARG A 22 -2.54 -3.49 7.13
N GLY A 23 -1.49 -2.94 6.56
CA GLY A 23 -0.79 -3.62 5.49
C GLY A 23 0.53 -2.96 5.15
N VAL A 24 1.33 -3.64 4.33
CA VAL A 24 2.62 -3.13 3.87
C VAL A 24 2.55 -2.87 2.37
N ILE A 25 3.07 -1.71 1.96
CA ILE A 25 3.11 -1.31 0.55
C ILE A 25 4.16 -2.11 -0.20
N VAL A 26 3.76 -2.75 -1.30
CA VAL A 26 4.67 -3.53 -2.16
C VAL A 26 4.88 -2.89 -3.53
N ASP A 27 4.00 -1.99 -3.96
CA ASP A 27 4.16 -1.29 -5.23
C ASP A 27 3.38 0.02 -5.21
N VAL A 28 3.80 0.97 -6.04
CA VAL A 28 3.22 2.31 -6.12
C VAL A 28 2.93 2.64 -7.58
N ASP A 29 1.68 3.04 -7.85
CA ASP A 29 1.29 3.60 -9.14
C ASP A 29 1.14 5.12 -9.00
N ALA A 30 1.69 5.89 -9.94
CA ALA A 30 1.61 7.35 -9.88
C ALA A 30 0.17 7.85 -10.01
N ASP A 31 -0.67 7.09 -10.70
CA ASP A 31 -2.10 7.35 -10.87
C ASP A 31 -2.85 6.01 -10.93
N PHE A 32 -4.18 6.08 -10.93
CA PHE A 32 -5.02 4.88 -10.91
C PHE A 32 -4.84 4.05 -12.20
N GLN A 33 -4.53 2.76 -12.04
CA GLN A 33 -4.28 1.82 -13.15
C GLN A 33 -5.35 0.74 -13.30
N GLY A 34 -6.42 0.81 -12.51
CA GLY A 34 -7.51 -0.16 -12.61
C GLY A 34 -8.53 0.21 -13.68
N SER A 35 -9.59 -0.58 -13.78
CA SER A 35 -10.70 -0.29 -14.69
C SER A 35 -11.75 0.59 -14.00
N ASP A 36 -12.58 1.25 -14.82
CA ASP A 36 -13.69 2.03 -14.29
C ASP A 36 -14.69 1.16 -13.55
N ASP A 37 -14.94 -0.06 -14.03
CA ASP A 37 -15.83 -1.00 -13.35
C ASP A 37 -15.31 -1.38 -11.96
N TRP A 38 -13.99 -1.65 -11.85
CA TRP A 38 -13.39 -1.93 -10.56
C TRP A 38 -13.51 -0.73 -9.61
N TYR A 39 -13.24 0.47 -10.13
CA TYR A 39 -13.32 1.70 -9.36
C TYR A 39 -14.73 1.92 -8.81
N ASP A 40 -15.74 1.76 -9.66
CA ASP A 40 -17.14 1.94 -9.23
C ASP A 40 -17.58 0.90 -8.21
N GLN A 41 -17.06 -0.33 -8.32
CA GLN A 41 -17.46 -1.43 -7.45
C GLN A 41 -16.76 -1.38 -6.08
N TYR A 42 -15.48 -1.01 -6.05
CA TYR A 42 -14.63 -1.17 -4.85
C TYR A 42 -14.28 0.13 -4.13
N THR A 43 -14.66 1.29 -4.66
CA THR A 43 -14.44 2.54 -3.96
C THR A 43 -15.76 3.14 -3.49
N THR A 44 -15.74 3.82 -2.34
CA THR A 44 -16.94 4.38 -1.73
C THR A 44 -16.96 5.90 -1.72
N ASN A 45 -15.82 6.56 -1.75
CA ASN A 45 -15.72 8.01 -1.64
C ASN A 45 -15.08 8.65 -2.87
N GLN A 46 -15.05 7.93 -3.98
CA GLN A 46 -14.53 8.40 -5.26
C GLN A 46 -13.16 9.09 -5.14
N PRO A 47 -12.14 8.37 -4.63
CA PRO A 47 -10.83 8.97 -4.46
C PRO A 47 -10.22 9.35 -5.82
N SER A 48 -9.35 10.36 -5.81
CA SER A 48 -8.76 10.88 -7.04
C SER A 48 -8.04 9.79 -7.84
N LYS A 49 -8.33 9.70 -9.14
CA LYS A 49 -7.61 8.81 -10.05
C LYS A 49 -6.26 9.38 -10.47
N SER A 50 -6.04 10.68 -10.28
CA SER A 50 -4.79 11.34 -10.67
C SER A 50 -3.81 11.52 -9.52
N ALA A 51 -4.08 10.89 -8.37
CA ALA A 51 -3.17 10.83 -7.22
C ALA A 51 -2.56 9.43 -7.12
N PRO A 52 -1.52 9.23 -6.31
CA PRO A 52 -0.90 7.90 -6.17
C PRO A 52 -1.86 6.85 -5.63
N TRP A 53 -1.68 5.61 -6.10
CA TRP A 53 -2.37 4.41 -5.63
C TRP A 53 -1.34 3.36 -5.27
N TYR A 54 -1.67 2.51 -4.30
CA TYR A 54 -0.71 1.56 -3.71
C TYR A 54 -1.24 0.14 -3.74
N HIS A 55 -0.32 -0.80 -4.01
CA HIS A 55 -0.57 -2.23 -3.84
C HIS A 55 -0.08 -2.62 -2.44
N VAL A 56 -0.95 -3.25 -1.65
CA VAL A 56 -0.72 -3.49 -0.24
C VAL A 56 -0.96 -4.95 0.11
N LEU A 57 -0.03 -5.58 0.84
CA LEU A 57 -0.25 -6.89 1.45
C LEU A 57 -1.01 -6.69 2.75
N VAL A 58 -2.22 -7.25 2.83
CA VAL A 58 -3.12 -7.04 3.97
C VAL A 58 -2.74 -7.94 5.13
N ASP A 59 -2.56 -7.33 6.31
CA ASP A 59 -2.18 -8.03 7.54
C ASP A 59 -3.21 -9.08 7.93
N GLU A 60 -2.73 -10.28 8.25
CA GLU A 60 -3.52 -11.41 8.76
C GLU A 60 -4.52 -12.03 7.77
N GLU A 61 -4.69 -11.46 6.57
CA GLU A 61 -5.68 -11.97 5.63
C GLU A 61 -5.11 -12.73 4.44
N GLY A 62 -3.82 -12.61 4.19
CA GLY A 62 -3.19 -13.27 3.05
C GLY A 62 -3.63 -12.71 1.69
N SER A 63 -4.28 -11.55 1.67
CA SER A 63 -4.80 -10.92 0.46
C SER A 63 -3.98 -9.70 0.08
N MET A 64 -4.25 -9.16 -1.12
CA MET A 64 -3.65 -7.94 -1.62
C MET A 64 -4.76 -6.92 -1.89
N ALA A 65 -4.54 -5.67 -1.49
CA ALA A 65 -5.47 -4.58 -1.71
C ALA A 65 -4.85 -3.52 -2.61
N TYR A 66 -5.71 -2.79 -3.32
CA TYR A 66 -5.30 -1.66 -4.15
C TYR A 66 -6.01 -0.41 -3.63
N VAL A 67 -5.25 0.54 -3.09
CA VAL A 67 -5.80 1.63 -2.29
C VAL A 67 -5.25 2.99 -2.73
N SER A 68 -6.13 4.00 -2.66
CA SER A 68 -5.75 5.39 -2.91
C SER A 68 -4.97 5.97 -1.74
N GLU A 69 -4.00 6.84 -2.03
CA GLU A 69 -3.28 7.58 -1.01
C GLU A 69 -4.22 8.35 -0.06
N GLN A 70 -5.35 8.84 -0.57
CA GLN A 70 -6.30 9.59 0.24
C GLN A 70 -6.97 8.74 1.33
N ASN A 71 -6.97 7.42 1.18
CA ASN A 71 -7.67 6.51 2.08
C ASN A 71 -6.76 5.80 3.07
N ILE A 72 -5.49 6.16 3.13
CA ILE A 72 -4.54 5.51 4.04
C ILE A 72 -3.75 6.53 4.85
N TYR A 73 -3.23 6.06 5.98
CA TYR A 73 -2.29 6.82 6.80
C TYR A 73 -1.25 5.86 7.39
N GLY A 74 -0.13 6.42 7.85
CA GLY A 74 0.96 5.62 8.39
C GLY A 74 0.59 4.92 9.69
N ASP A 75 1.02 3.68 9.85
CA ASP A 75 0.85 2.94 11.10
C ASP A 75 2.01 3.23 12.04
N SER A 76 1.71 3.63 13.26
CA SER A 76 2.70 3.98 14.27
C SER A 76 2.92 2.89 15.34
N SER A 77 2.27 1.74 15.19
CA SER A 77 2.38 0.67 16.19
C SER A 77 3.72 -0.05 16.18
N ASN A 78 4.47 0.03 15.07
CA ASN A 78 5.72 -0.69 14.86
C ASN A 78 5.58 -2.21 14.94
N MET A 79 4.38 -2.72 14.64
CA MET A 79 4.13 -4.16 14.61
C MET A 79 4.31 -4.70 13.19
N GLU A 80 4.92 -5.86 13.08
CA GLU A 80 5.13 -6.52 11.80
C GLU A 80 3.82 -6.95 11.16
N ILE A 81 3.85 -7.11 9.84
CA ILE A 81 2.71 -7.58 9.03
C ILE A 81 2.79 -9.09 8.88
N GLU A 82 1.68 -9.78 9.13
CA GLU A 82 1.57 -11.22 8.91
C GLU A 82 0.94 -11.49 7.55
N HIS A 83 1.76 -11.90 6.60
CA HIS A 83 1.34 -12.22 5.25
C HIS A 83 2.35 -13.19 4.63
N PRO A 84 1.89 -14.22 3.89
CA PRO A 84 2.81 -15.22 3.33
C PRO A 84 3.81 -14.67 2.32
N MET A 85 3.54 -13.52 1.70
CA MET A 85 4.43 -12.93 0.71
C MET A 85 5.48 -11.98 1.31
N VAL A 86 5.42 -11.69 2.60
CA VAL A 86 6.34 -10.70 3.21
C VAL A 86 7.80 -11.14 3.03
N ASP A 87 8.11 -12.41 3.34
CA ASP A 87 9.47 -12.90 3.25
C ASP A 87 9.99 -12.97 1.81
N ASP A 88 9.08 -13.09 0.84
CA ASP A 88 9.45 -13.10 -0.58
C ASP A 88 9.75 -11.69 -1.10
N MET A 89 9.06 -10.68 -0.58
CA MET A 89 9.14 -9.30 -1.07
C MET A 89 10.16 -8.47 -0.31
N PHE A 90 10.41 -8.79 0.96
CA PHE A 90 11.23 -7.97 1.84
C PHE A 90 12.32 -8.81 2.50
N GLU A 91 13.48 -8.20 2.74
CA GLU A 91 14.62 -8.90 3.37
C GLU A 91 14.79 -8.56 4.84
N ASP A 92 14.19 -7.44 5.31
CA ASP A 92 14.37 -7.00 6.68
C ASP A 92 13.21 -6.10 7.10
N TYR A 93 13.09 -5.91 8.41
CA TYR A 93 12.10 -5.04 9.02
C TYR A 93 12.76 -4.19 10.10
N ASP A 94 12.53 -2.88 10.08
CA ASP A 94 13.09 -1.96 11.04
C ASP A 94 12.06 -0.91 11.43
N ALA A 95 11.52 -1.03 12.64
CA ALA A 95 10.68 -0.02 13.30
C ALA A 95 9.56 0.54 12.41
N GLY A 96 8.76 -0.36 11.82
CA GLY A 96 7.60 0.03 11.02
C GLY A 96 7.88 0.19 9.54
N HIS A 97 9.07 -0.17 9.10
CA HIS A 97 9.45 -0.09 7.68
C HIS A 97 10.13 -1.38 7.23
N TYR A 98 9.66 -1.93 6.11
CA TYR A 98 10.24 -3.13 5.50
C TYR A 98 11.21 -2.72 4.40
N LEU A 99 12.36 -3.41 4.34
CA LEU A 99 13.36 -3.18 3.32
C LEU A 99 13.13 -4.14 2.15
N PRO A 100 12.84 -3.62 0.95
CA PRO A 100 12.62 -4.47 -0.21
C PRO A 100 13.86 -5.30 -0.54
N ARG A 101 13.64 -6.53 -1.02
CA ARG A 101 14.73 -7.34 -1.52
C ARG A 101 15.31 -6.69 -2.77
N GLN A 102 16.63 -6.59 -2.84
CA GLN A 102 17.29 -6.06 -4.01
C GLN A 102 17.42 -7.15 -5.06
N THR A 103 17.07 -6.80 -6.29
CA THR A 103 17.29 -7.68 -7.43
C THR A 103 18.70 -7.46 -7.94
N ILE A 104 19.49 -8.53 -7.94
CA ILE A 104 20.85 -8.50 -8.50
C ILE A 104 20.78 -9.07 -9.90
N ASN A 105 21.13 -8.26 -10.87
CA ASN A 105 21.17 -8.69 -12.28
C ASN A 105 22.60 -8.93 -12.70
#